data_a14cb96fdf2ab77fc7981b0f02374439
#
_entry.id   a14cb96fdf2ab77fc7981b0f02374439
#
_cell.length_a   1.000
_cell.length_b   1.000
_cell.length_c   1.000
_cell.angle_alpha   90.00
_cell.angle_beta   90.00
_cell.angle_gamma   90.00
#
_symmetry.space_group_name_H-M   'P 1'
#
loop_
_entity.id
_entity.type
_entity.pdbx_description
1 polymer ?
#
loop_
_entity_poly.entity_id
_entity_poly.type
_entity_poly.pdbx_seq_one_letter_code
_entity_poly.pdbx_strand_id
1 'polypeptide(L)'
;EGTQVSLRRLNLKWKKINAIFVSHTHADHVTGLPGILMLSSQVDRTEPLYIFGPPKIAEYIETSRKVLDMYIVYEGDGFYIRSFPLEHTKTCVGYTLEELDRPGEFNPEEAERLKIPKGPLWGKLQRGESVVNEDGIEIKPEQVVGKNRSGRKFSFVTDTMYLPSIAKEVKGSDLLICEGMFADGCEDQAKEKKHMTSRQ
;
A
#
# COMPACT_ATOMS: atom_id res chain seq x y z
N GLU A 1 -1.05 -12.52 15.65
CA GLU A 1 -1.17 -11.85 16.97
C GLU A 1 0.16 -11.23 17.41
N GLY A 2 0.15 -10.37 18.44
CA GLY A 2 1.40 -9.76 18.92
C GLY A 2 2.07 -8.75 17.99
N THR A 3 1.43 -8.35 16.90
CA THR A 3 1.99 -7.44 15.88
C THR A 3 2.46 -6.11 16.50
N GLN A 4 1.70 -5.55 17.44
CA GLN A 4 2.08 -4.33 18.16
C GLN A 4 3.38 -4.50 18.96
N VAL A 5 3.63 -5.68 19.52
CA VAL A 5 4.87 -5.99 20.24
C VAL A 5 6.04 -6.08 19.27
N SER A 6 5.85 -6.75 18.15
CA SER A 6 6.86 -6.89 17.10
C SER A 6 7.24 -5.53 16.49
N LEU A 7 6.25 -4.69 16.18
CA LEU A 7 6.49 -3.33 15.65
C LEU A 7 7.34 -2.49 16.61
N ARG A 8 7.08 -2.59 17.92
CA ARG A 8 7.87 -1.89 18.94
C ARG A 8 9.28 -2.46 19.08
N ARG A 9 9.42 -3.79 19.15
CA ARG A 9 10.72 -4.47 19.30
C ARG A 9 11.65 -4.20 18.11
N LEU A 10 11.12 -4.17 16.91
CA LEU A 10 11.85 -3.90 15.68
C LEU A 10 12.09 -2.40 15.45
N ASN A 11 11.65 -1.55 16.38
CA ASN A 11 11.76 -0.08 16.27
C ASN A 11 11.24 0.46 14.92
N LEU A 12 10.21 -0.17 14.38
CA LEU A 12 9.59 0.26 13.13
C LEU A 12 8.80 1.56 13.37
N LYS A 13 8.75 2.42 12.36
CA LYS A 13 8.03 3.70 12.41
C LYS A 13 6.50 3.47 12.35
N TRP A 14 5.98 2.60 13.23
CA TRP A 14 4.58 2.18 13.24
C TRP A 14 3.58 3.35 13.33
N LYS A 15 3.98 4.48 13.93
CA LYS A 15 3.17 5.71 13.97
C LYS A 15 2.87 6.28 12.59
N LYS A 16 3.64 5.90 11.57
CA LYS A 16 3.47 6.31 10.17
C LYS A 16 2.66 5.30 9.35
N ILE A 17 2.28 4.16 9.94
CA ILE A 17 1.38 3.22 9.28
C ILE A 17 0.00 3.88 9.19
N ASN A 18 -0.49 4.10 7.99
CA ASN A 18 -1.80 4.69 7.73
C ASN A 18 -2.80 3.71 7.11
N ALA A 19 -2.35 2.51 6.73
CA ALA A 19 -3.21 1.48 6.18
C ALA A 19 -2.84 0.08 6.67
N ILE A 20 -3.85 -0.77 6.91
CA ILE A 20 -3.73 -2.17 7.28
C ILE A 20 -4.61 -2.97 6.33
N PHE A 21 -4.05 -4.02 5.73
CA PHE A 21 -4.76 -4.92 4.83
C PHE A 21 -4.87 -6.28 5.47
N VAL A 22 -6.10 -6.74 5.66
CA VAL A 22 -6.41 -8.05 6.24
C VAL A 22 -6.87 -8.97 5.14
N SER A 23 -6.12 -10.02 4.89
CA SER A 23 -6.41 -10.99 3.84
C SER A 23 -7.65 -11.84 4.14
N HIS A 24 -7.75 -12.35 5.37
CA HIS A 24 -8.85 -13.20 5.82
C HIS A 24 -9.01 -13.16 7.35
N THR A 25 -10.03 -13.82 7.89
CA THR A 25 -10.44 -13.71 9.29
C THR A 25 -10.07 -14.93 10.16
N HIS A 26 -8.96 -15.63 9.86
CA HIS A 26 -8.39 -16.55 10.84
C HIS A 26 -7.87 -15.76 12.06
N ALA A 27 -7.93 -16.35 13.23
CA ALA A 27 -7.63 -15.66 14.47
C ALA A 27 -6.19 -15.09 14.51
N ASP A 28 -5.22 -15.85 14.05
CA ASP A 28 -3.81 -15.48 13.98
C ASP A 28 -3.53 -14.28 13.05
N HIS A 29 -4.44 -14.02 12.07
CA HIS A 29 -4.35 -12.85 11.18
C HIS A 29 -5.07 -11.60 11.69
N VAL A 30 -6.03 -11.73 12.64
CA VAL A 30 -6.84 -10.58 13.08
C VAL A 30 -6.71 -10.21 14.54
N THR A 31 -6.29 -11.13 15.43
CA THR A 31 -6.24 -10.86 16.88
C THR A 31 -5.21 -9.80 17.28
N GLY A 32 -4.26 -9.46 16.41
CA GLY A 32 -3.33 -8.35 16.63
C GLY A 32 -3.94 -6.96 16.37
N LEU A 33 -5.06 -6.86 15.65
CA LEU A 33 -5.66 -5.57 15.28
C LEU A 33 -6.07 -4.72 16.48
N PRO A 34 -6.80 -5.22 17.49
CA PRO A 34 -7.15 -4.41 18.65
C PRO A 34 -5.94 -3.79 19.34
N GLY A 35 -4.83 -4.54 19.44
CA GLY A 35 -3.60 -4.02 20.03
C GLY A 35 -2.96 -2.89 19.23
N ILE A 36 -3.01 -2.94 17.90
CA ILE A 36 -2.52 -1.86 17.02
C ILE A 36 -3.44 -0.65 17.12
N LEU A 37 -4.75 -0.86 17.14
CA LEU A 37 -5.73 0.22 17.28
C LEU A 37 -5.57 0.94 18.61
N MET A 38 -5.41 0.20 19.70
CA MET A 38 -5.15 0.76 21.03
C MET A 38 -3.85 1.57 21.06
N LEU A 39 -2.76 1.07 20.47
CA LEU A 39 -1.52 1.84 20.35
C LEU A 39 -1.72 3.12 19.53
N SER A 40 -2.52 3.05 18.47
CA SER A 40 -2.80 4.21 17.61
C SER A 40 -3.62 5.27 18.32
N SER A 41 -4.51 4.90 19.24
CA SER A 41 -5.30 5.83 20.06
C SER A 41 -4.51 6.47 21.22
N GLN A 42 -3.42 5.85 21.65
CA GLN A 42 -2.57 6.36 22.76
C GLN A 42 -1.53 7.39 22.31
N VAL A 43 -1.39 7.62 21.05
CA VAL A 43 -0.51 8.67 20.49
C VAL A 43 -1.41 9.70 19.85
N ASP A 44 -1.11 10.99 20.00
CA ASP A 44 -1.87 12.11 19.42
C ASP A 44 -1.87 12.03 17.89
N ARG A 45 -2.51 10.97 17.37
CA ARG A 45 -2.61 10.69 15.94
C ARG A 45 -3.78 11.50 15.39
N THR A 46 -3.46 12.43 14.50
CA THR A 46 -4.44 13.19 13.72
C THR A 46 -4.74 12.53 12.38
N GLU A 47 -3.80 11.67 11.91
CA GLU A 47 -3.92 11.02 10.62
C GLU A 47 -4.80 9.77 10.69
N PRO A 48 -5.62 9.53 9.67
CA PRO A 48 -6.45 8.34 9.59
C PRO A 48 -5.64 7.04 9.62
N LEU A 49 -6.27 5.95 10.08
CA LEU A 49 -5.79 4.59 9.93
C LEU A 49 -6.81 3.78 9.15
N TYR A 50 -6.44 3.40 7.94
CA TYR A 50 -7.27 2.65 7.02
C TYR A 50 -7.23 1.16 7.32
N ILE A 51 -8.36 0.47 7.29
CA ILE A 51 -8.41 -0.98 7.45
C ILE A 51 -9.22 -1.58 6.30
N PHE A 52 -8.56 -2.37 5.48
CA PHE A 52 -9.14 -3.08 4.35
C PHE A 52 -9.16 -4.57 4.64
N GLY A 53 -10.24 -5.25 4.23
CA GLY A 53 -10.34 -6.69 4.44
C GLY A 53 -11.70 -7.27 4.04
N PRO A 54 -11.91 -8.57 4.26
CA PRO A 54 -13.20 -9.22 4.05
C PRO A 54 -14.32 -8.53 4.85
N PRO A 55 -15.60 -8.61 4.41
CA PRO A 55 -16.72 -7.89 5.04
C PRO A 55 -16.82 -8.04 6.57
N LYS A 56 -16.50 -9.20 7.11
CA LYS A 56 -16.50 -9.43 8.57
C LYS A 56 -15.46 -8.63 9.36
N ILE A 57 -14.47 -8.03 8.69
CA ILE A 57 -13.49 -7.17 9.37
C ILE A 57 -14.14 -5.90 9.89
N ALA A 58 -15.08 -5.32 9.16
CA ALA A 58 -15.81 -4.15 9.62
C ALA A 58 -16.56 -4.45 10.94
N GLU A 59 -17.28 -5.57 10.99
CA GLU A 59 -17.99 -6.03 12.19
C GLU A 59 -17.04 -6.28 13.37
N TYR A 60 -15.92 -6.96 13.10
CA TYR A 60 -14.89 -7.23 14.11
C TYR A 60 -14.31 -5.94 14.70
N ILE A 61 -13.95 -4.98 13.84
CA ILE A 61 -13.42 -3.68 14.24
C ILE A 61 -14.45 -2.88 15.03
N GLU A 62 -15.70 -2.79 14.54
CA GLU A 62 -16.77 -2.06 15.22
C GLU A 62 -17.09 -2.66 16.60
N THR A 63 -17.10 -3.98 16.70
CA THR A 63 -17.30 -4.66 17.99
C THR A 63 -16.13 -4.41 18.94
N SER A 64 -14.89 -4.58 18.45
CA SER A 64 -13.68 -4.30 19.23
C SER A 64 -13.65 -2.83 19.70
N ARG A 65 -14.01 -1.89 18.84
CA ARG A 65 -14.04 -0.47 19.11
C ARG A 65 -15.06 -0.11 20.19
N LYS A 66 -16.26 -0.70 20.13
CA LYS A 66 -17.30 -0.50 21.16
C LYS A 66 -16.88 -1.03 22.52
N VAL A 67 -16.15 -2.15 22.57
CA VAL A 67 -15.69 -2.77 23.80
C VAL A 67 -14.47 -2.03 24.37
N LEU A 68 -13.62 -1.46 23.53
CA LEU A 68 -12.32 -0.90 23.89
C LEU A 68 -12.26 0.65 23.83
N ASP A 69 -13.39 1.32 23.58
CA ASP A 69 -13.50 2.79 23.54
C ASP A 69 -12.49 3.47 22.58
N MET A 70 -12.41 2.98 21.32
CA MET A 70 -11.44 3.46 20.32
C MET A 70 -12.08 4.25 19.16
N TYR A 71 -11.37 5.23 18.60
CA TYR A 71 -11.82 6.08 17.48
C TYR A 71 -10.94 5.93 16.23
N ILE A 72 -11.52 5.99 15.01
CA ILE A 72 -10.83 5.85 13.71
C ILE A 72 -11.42 6.83 12.68
N VAL A 73 -10.57 7.46 11.84
CA VAL A 73 -10.93 8.42 10.77
C VAL A 73 -10.11 8.17 9.50
N TYR A 74 -10.60 8.56 8.30
CA TYR A 74 -10.19 8.09 6.96
C TYR A 74 -9.68 9.17 5.97
N GLU A 75 -8.63 8.91 5.10
CA GLU A 75 -8.41 9.22 3.65
C GLU A 75 -6.95 9.16 3.14
N GLY A 76 -6.71 8.95 1.80
CA GLY A 76 -5.38 8.90 1.17
C GLY A 76 -5.32 9.28 -0.32
N ASP A 77 -4.13 9.67 -0.82
CA ASP A 77 -3.91 10.24 -2.14
C ASP A 77 -2.68 9.63 -2.85
N GLY A 78 -2.76 9.42 -4.16
CA GLY A 78 -1.62 9.04 -5.01
C GLY A 78 -1.34 7.54 -5.23
N PHE A 79 -2.21 6.62 -4.79
CA PHE A 79 -2.12 5.19 -5.07
C PHE A 79 -3.51 4.56 -5.10
N TYR A 80 -3.61 3.37 -5.69
CA TYR A 80 -4.81 2.53 -5.58
C TYR A 80 -4.44 1.11 -5.15
N ILE A 81 -5.41 0.43 -4.56
CA ILE A 81 -5.27 -0.94 -4.12
C ILE A 81 -6.35 -1.78 -4.78
N ARG A 82 -5.94 -2.92 -5.31
CA ARG A 82 -6.82 -3.97 -5.82
C ARG A 82 -6.71 -5.19 -4.94
N SER A 83 -7.84 -5.85 -4.70
CA SER A 83 -7.87 -7.19 -4.15
C SER A 83 -8.15 -8.20 -5.26
N PHE A 84 -7.65 -9.40 -5.11
CA PHE A 84 -7.92 -10.52 -6.00
C PHE A 84 -8.19 -11.79 -5.18
N PRO A 85 -9.06 -12.69 -5.69
CA PRO A 85 -9.45 -13.88 -4.94
C PRO A 85 -8.29 -14.85 -4.78
N LEU A 86 -8.21 -15.42 -3.59
CA LEU A 86 -7.34 -16.53 -3.24
C LEU A 86 -8.19 -17.72 -2.76
N GLU A 87 -7.60 -18.91 -2.71
CA GLU A 87 -8.30 -20.12 -2.29
C GLU A 87 -7.67 -20.73 -1.06
N HIS A 88 -8.33 -20.56 0.06
CA HIS A 88 -7.95 -21.13 1.34
C HIS A 88 -9.19 -21.74 2.03
N THR A 89 -9.04 -22.21 3.26
CA THR A 89 -10.14 -22.79 4.08
C THR A 89 -11.25 -21.80 4.41
N LYS A 90 -10.94 -20.49 4.39
CA LYS A 90 -11.89 -19.37 4.49
C LYS A 90 -11.78 -18.46 3.28
N THR A 91 -12.78 -17.62 3.07
CA THR A 91 -12.72 -16.56 2.06
C THR A 91 -11.44 -15.74 2.26
N CYS A 92 -10.59 -15.75 1.28
CA CYS A 92 -9.25 -15.15 1.33
C CYS A 92 -9.01 -14.28 0.10
N VAL A 93 -8.24 -13.22 0.27
CA VAL A 93 -7.87 -12.27 -0.80
C VAL A 93 -6.40 -11.90 -0.71
N GLY A 94 -5.78 -11.76 -1.88
CA GLY A 94 -4.52 -11.07 -2.04
C GLY A 94 -4.73 -9.60 -2.35
N TYR A 95 -3.68 -8.80 -2.27
CA TYR A 95 -3.71 -7.37 -2.56
C TYR A 95 -2.56 -6.95 -3.46
N THR A 96 -2.84 -6.00 -4.34
CA THR A 96 -1.81 -5.20 -5.00
C THR A 96 -2.00 -3.74 -4.66
N LEU A 97 -0.93 -3.07 -4.23
CA LEU A 97 -0.85 -1.63 -4.11
C LEU A 97 -0.07 -1.11 -5.31
N GLU A 98 -0.64 -0.19 -6.05
CA GLU A 98 0.00 0.43 -7.22
C GLU A 98 0.01 1.95 -7.02
N GLU A 99 1.22 2.53 -6.93
CA GLU A 99 1.38 3.98 -6.89
C GLU A 99 1.03 4.56 -8.28
N LEU A 100 0.42 5.73 -8.30
CA LEU A 100 0.27 6.50 -9.54
C LEU A 100 1.63 7.00 -10.00
N ASP A 101 1.79 7.14 -11.31
CA ASP A 101 2.95 7.80 -11.88
C ASP A 101 3.08 9.22 -11.33
N ARG A 102 4.31 9.62 -11.04
CA ARG A 102 4.62 10.96 -10.53
C ARG A 102 5.36 11.76 -11.58
N PRO A 103 5.14 13.06 -11.63
CA PRO A 103 5.97 13.93 -12.45
C PRO A 103 7.45 13.70 -12.16
N GLY A 104 8.26 13.92 -13.18
CA GLY A 104 9.71 13.93 -13.03
C GLY A 104 10.18 14.98 -12.03
N GLU A 105 11.46 14.94 -11.68
CA GLU A 105 12.04 15.96 -10.83
C GLU A 105 12.05 17.30 -11.57
N PHE A 106 11.60 18.33 -10.87
CA PHE A 106 11.68 19.69 -11.35
C PHE A 106 13.13 20.18 -11.26
N ASN A 107 13.61 20.84 -12.31
CA ASN A 107 14.94 21.44 -12.37
C ASN A 107 14.86 22.95 -12.10
N PRO A 108 15.13 23.40 -10.86
CA PRO A 108 15.08 24.83 -10.53
C PRO A 108 16.11 25.67 -11.29
N GLU A 109 17.31 25.13 -11.52
CA GLU A 109 18.40 25.86 -12.21
C GLU A 109 18.02 26.13 -13.65
N GLU A 110 17.43 25.13 -14.32
CA GLU A 110 16.96 25.29 -15.69
C GLU A 110 15.77 26.25 -15.78
N ALA A 111 14.87 26.22 -14.80
CA ALA A 111 13.75 27.16 -14.72
C ALA A 111 14.24 28.61 -14.55
N GLU A 112 15.26 28.85 -13.73
CA GLU A 112 15.90 30.16 -13.57
C GLU A 112 16.62 30.59 -14.86
N ARG A 113 17.32 29.68 -15.51
CA ARG A 113 17.99 29.93 -16.80
C ARG A 113 17.00 30.37 -17.91
N LEU A 114 15.82 29.76 -17.90
CA LEU A 114 14.71 30.08 -18.80
C LEU A 114 13.89 31.29 -18.35
N LYS A 115 14.35 32.03 -17.33
CA LYS A 115 13.70 33.23 -16.77
C LYS A 115 12.23 32.99 -16.37
N ILE A 116 11.98 31.89 -15.68
CA ILE A 116 10.67 31.58 -15.12
C ILE A 116 10.67 32.01 -13.65
N PRO A 117 9.88 33.00 -13.24
CA PRO A 117 9.84 33.47 -11.86
C PRO A 117 9.47 32.36 -10.90
N LYS A 118 10.18 32.27 -9.75
CA LYS A 118 9.82 31.37 -8.65
C LYS A 118 8.39 31.64 -8.18
N GLY A 119 7.60 30.55 -8.03
CA GLY A 119 6.24 30.67 -7.51
C GLY A 119 5.22 29.84 -8.30
N PRO A 120 3.99 30.36 -8.51
CA PRO A 120 2.89 29.60 -9.09
C PRO A 120 3.17 28.99 -10.48
N LEU A 121 4.06 29.62 -11.28
CA LEU A 121 4.42 29.13 -12.60
C LEU A 121 5.20 27.81 -12.54
N TRP A 122 6.07 27.65 -11.54
CA TRP A 122 6.77 26.38 -11.31
C TRP A 122 5.80 25.25 -10.98
N GLY A 123 4.79 25.55 -10.15
CA GLY A 123 3.72 24.58 -9.84
C GLY A 123 2.87 24.21 -11.06
N LYS A 124 2.65 25.13 -12.00
CA LYS A 124 1.97 24.82 -13.27
C LYS A 124 2.79 23.86 -14.12
N LEU A 125 4.08 24.13 -14.31
CA LEU A 125 4.99 23.24 -15.04
C LEU A 125 5.07 21.84 -14.42
N GLN A 126 5.12 21.75 -13.09
CA GLN A 126 5.09 20.47 -12.39
C GLN A 126 3.79 19.68 -12.60
N ARG A 127 2.68 20.36 -12.88
CA ARG A 127 1.39 19.73 -13.22
C ARG A 127 1.22 19.44 -14.71
N GLY A 128 2.26 19.69 -15.53
CA GLY A 128 2.20 19.44 -16.97
C GLY A 128 1.59 20.60 -17.80
N GLU A 129 1.44 21.78 -17.21
CA GLU A 129 0.91 22.97 -17.90
C GLU A 129 2.06 23.82 -18.47
N SER A 130 1.98 24.25 -19.72
CA SER A 130 2.92 25.22 -20.28
C SER A 130 2.74 26.61 -19.63
N VAL A 131 3.82 27.36 -19.55
CA VAL A 131 3.81 28.75 -19.03
C VAL A 131 4.55 29.68 -19.96
N VAL A 132 4.31 30.97 -19.83
CA VAL A 132 5.06 32.00 -20.55
C VAL A 132 6.07 32.63 -19.59
N ASN A 133 7.32 32.74 -20.02
CA ASN A 133 8.40 33.34 -19.24
C ASN A 133 8.40 34.87 -19.34
N GLU A 134 9.35 35.54 -18.68
CA GLU A 134 9.48 37.00 -18.68
C GLU A 134 9.78 37.59 -20.06
N ASP A 135 10.36 36.82 -20.96
CA ASP A 135 10.65 37.24 -22.34
C ASP A 135 9.45 37.01 -23.31
N GLY A 136 8.30 36.56 -22.81
CA GLY A 136 7.12 36.24 -23.62
C GLY A 136 7.19 34.91 -24.37
N ILE A 137 8.13 34.02 -24.02
CA ILE A 137 8.36 32.75 -24.68
C ILE A 137 7.56 31.67 -23.93
N GLU A 138 6.83 30.80 -24.66
CA GLU A 138 6.17 29.65 -24.11
C GLU A 138 7.19 28.59 -23.72
N ILE A 139 7.16 28.18 -22.47
CA ILE A 139 7.99 27.10 -21.89
C ILE A 139 7.11 25.89 -21.61
N LYS A 140 7.52 24.75 -22.14
CA LYS A 140 6.84 23.47 -21.92
C LYS A 140 7.41 22.75 -20.72
N PRO A 141 6.60 21.93 -20.02
CA PRO A 141 7.04 21.16 -18.85
C PRO A 141 8.32 20.36 -19.07
N GLU A 142 8.45 19.70 -20.22
CA GLU A 142 9.58 18.82 -20.54
C GLU A 142 10.95 19.55 -20.56
N GLN A 143 10.93 20.87 -20.59
CA GLN A 143 12.16 21.69 -20.56
C GLN A 143 12.73 21.82 -19.14
N VAL A 144 11.87 21.67 -18.11
CA VAL A 144 12.25 21.88 -16.70
C VAL A 144 11.82 20.74 -15.78
N VAL A 145 11.00 19.83 -16.27
CA VAL A 145 10.55 18.64 -15.54
C VAL A 145 11.16 17.42 -16.23
N GLY A 146 11.83 16.58 -15.46
CA GLY A 146 12.41 15.34 -15.95
C GLY A 146 11.34 14.34 -16.41
N LYS A 147 11.76 13.17 -16.85
CA LYS A 147 10.84 12.09 -17.24
C LYS A 147 9.97 11.69 -16.06
N ASN A 148 8.71 11.37 -16.32
CA ASN A 148 7.81 10.83 -15.31
C ASN A 148 8.46 9.61 -14.63
N ARG A 149 8.26 9.53 -13.34
CA ARG A 149 8.69 8.42 -12.49
C ARG A 149 7.54 7.46 -12.37
N SER A 150 7.71 6.23 -12.87
CA SER A 150 6.70 5.20 -12.73
C SER A 150 6.39 4.93 -11.25
N GLY A 151 5.12 4.79 -10.96
CA GLY A 151 4.66 4.30 -9.66
C GLY A 151 5.21 2.91 -9.40
N ARG A 152 5.34 2.55 -8.13
CA ARG A 152 5.77 1.22 -7.69
C ARG A 152 4.56 0.33 -7.47
N LYS A 153 4.76 -0.96 -7.69
CA LYS A 153 3.77 -1.99 -7.41
C LYS A 153 4.27 -2.90 -6.29
N PHE A 154 3.47 -3.01 -5.25
CA PHE A 154 3.66 -3.99 -4.18
C PHE A 154 2.53 -5.02 -4.24
N SER A 155 2.85 -6.32 -4.11
CA SER A 155 1.87 -7.39 -4.04
C SER A 155 2.04 -8.24 -2.80
N PHE A 156 0.92 -8.60 -2.22
CA PHE A 156 0.83 -9.46 -1.04
C PHE A 156 -0.11 -10.63 -1.30
N VAL A 157 0.42 -11.83 -1.21
CA VAL A 157 -0.28 -13.11 -1.35
C VAL A 157 -0.11 -13.88 -0.04
N THR A 158 -1.21 -14.07 0.65
CA THR A 158 -1.26 -14.80 1.92
C THR A 158 -1.70 -16.24 1.67
N ASP A 159 -2.14 -16.92 2.70
CA ASP A 159 -2.54 -18.34 2.74
C ASP A 159 -3.46 -18.69 1.57
N THR A 160 -2.98 -19.54 0.67
CA THR A 160 -3.71 -19.97 -0.52
C THR A 160 -3.10 -21.22 -1.13
N MET A 161 -3.93 -22.05 -1.74
CA MET A 161 -3.38 -23.02 -2.68
C MET A 161 -2.88 -22.32 -3.94
N TYR A 162 -2.02 -23.00 -4.70
CA TYR A 162 -1.53 -22.47 -5.97
C TYR A 162 -2.66 -22.20 -6.96
N LEU A 163 -2.74 -20.98 -7.45
CA LEU A 163 -3.67 -20.52 -8.47
C LEU A 163 -2.89 -19.84 -9.62
N PRO A 164 -3.03 -20.30 -10.88
CA PRO A 164 -2.37 -19.66 -12.02
C PRO A 164 -2.74 -18.17 -12.19
N SER A 165 -3.90 -17.74 -11.67
CA SER A 165 -4.34 -16.36 -11.68
C SER A 165 -3.43 -15.44 -10.86
N ILE A 166 -2.82 -15.93 -9.80
CA ILE A 166 -1.91 -15.14 -8.93
C ILE A 166 -0.79 -14.52 -9.78
N ALA A 167 -0.17 -15.31 -10.64
CA ALA A 167 0.93 -14.84 -11.49
C ALA A 167 0.54 -13.64 -12.38
N LYS A 168 -0.73 -13.55 -12.81
CA LYS A 168 -1.24 -12.40 -13.58
C LYS A 168 -1.39 -11.16 -12.70
N GLU A 169 -1.94 -11.32 -11.50
CA GLU A 169 -2.20 -10.23 -10.57
C GLU A 169 -0.89 -9.60 -10.04
N VAL A 170 0.10 -10.43 -9.73
CA VAL A 170 1.38 -9.96 -9.17
C VAL A 170 2.39 -9.56 -10.24
N LYS A 171 2.09 -9.78 -11.52
CA LYS A 171 3.02 -9.45 -12.61
C LYS A 171 3.44 -7.98 -12.56
N GLY A 172 4.75 -7.74 -12.68
CA GLY A 172 5.32 -6.40 -12.66
C GLY A 172 5.43 -5.78 -11.27
N SER A 173 5.28 -6.54 -10.20
CA SER A 173 5.52 -6.05 -8.85
C SER A 173 7.01 -5.76 -8.62
N ASP A 174 7.31 -4.59 -8.05
CA ASP A 174 8.65 -4.25 -7.56
C ASP A 174 8.98 -5.02 -6.28
N LEU A 175 7.95 -5.35 -5.51
CA LEU A 175 8.04 -6.20 -4.32
C LEU A 175 6.86 -7.15 -4.26
N LEU A 176 7.13 -8.43 -4.14
CA LEU A 176 6.15 -9.48 -3.87
C LEU A 176 6.44 -10.11 -2.52
N ILE A 177 5.44 -10.13 -1.64
CA ILE A 177 5.43 -11.01 -0.47
C ILE A 177 4.39 -12.09 -0.75
N CYS A 178 4.84 -13.33 -0.73
CA CYS A 178 4.01 -14.49 -1.02
C CYS A 178 4.23 -15.56 0.03
N GLU A 179 3.18 -16.29 0.37
CA GLU A 179 3.33 -17.49 1.21
C GLU A 179 4.15 -18.56 0.49
N GLY A 180 4.65 -19.51 1.24
CA GLY A 180 5.33 -20.72 0.79
C GLY A 180 5.51 -21.62 2.00
N MET A 181 4.39 -22.03 2.61
CA MET A 181 4.40 -22.75 3.89
C MET A 181 5.06 -24.12 3.80
N PHE A 182 4.99 -24.77 2.64
CA PHE A 182 5.52 -26.10 2.45
C PHE A 182 6.83 -26.07 1.65
N ALA A 183 7.71 -27.01 1.98
CA ALA A 183 8.95 -27.20 1.19
C ALA A 183 8.62 -27.75 -0.20
N ASP A 184 9.55 -27.56 -1.13
CA ASP A 184 9.54 -28.21 -2.44
C ASP A 184 9.43 -29.73 -2.29
N GLY A 185 8.61 -30.37 -3.10
CA GLY A 185 8.29 -31.80 -3.02
C GLY A 185 7.15 -32.16 -2.05
N CYS A 186 6.52 -31.19 -1.42
CA CYS A 186 5.35 -31.38 -0.54
C CYS A 186 4.04 -30.89 -1.19
N GLU A 187 3.90 -30.94 -2.51
CA GLU A 187 2.77 -30.39 -3.26
C GLU A 187 1.43 -30.98 -2.86
N ASP A 188 1.36 -32.29 -2.61
CA ASP A 188 0.12 -32.95 -2.18
C ASP A 188 -0.34 -32.47 -0.80
N GLN A 189 0.60 -32.31 0.15
CA GLN A 189 0.29 -31.79 1.49
C GLN A 189 -0.11 -30.32 1.43
N ALA A 190 0.59 -29.52 0.63
CA ALA A 190 0.27 -28.13 0.41
C ALA A 190 -1.15 -28.00 -0.14
N LYS A 191 -1.50 -28.79 -1.15
CA LYS A 191 -2.85 -28.81 -1.74
C LYS A 191 -3.92 -29.23 -0.74
N GLU A 192 -3.67 -30.28 0.04
CA GLU A 192 -4.62 -30.76 1.09
C GLU A 192 -4.93 -29.65 2.10
N LYS A 193 -3.91 -28.90 2.51
CA LYS A 193 -4.04 -27.80 3.48
C LYS A 193 -4.40 -26.47 2.86
N LYS A 194 -4.55 -26.39 1.52
CA LYS A 194 -4.77 -25.16 0.75
C LYS A 194 -3.68 -24.11 0.97
N HIS A 195 -2.45 -24.53 0.84
CA HIS A 195 -1.24 -23.70 0.86
C HIS A 195 -0.39 -23.93 -0.38
N MET A 196 0.69 -23.18 -0.50
CA MET A 196 1.69 -23.35 -1.56
C MET A 196 2.99 -23.93 -1.02
N THR A 197 3.76 -24.52 -1.93
CA THR A 197 5.18 -24.81 -1.69
C THR A 197 6.03 -23.59 -2.02
N SER A 198 7.26 -23.56 -1.49
CA SER A 198 8.23 -22.48 -1.78
C SER A 198 8.65 -22.37 -3.25
N ARG A 199 8.29 -23.37 -4.08
CA ARG A 199 8.60 -23.42 -5.52
C ARG A 199 7.44 -22.96 -6.42
N GLN A 200 6.23 -23.03 -5.95
CA GLN A 200 5.04 -22.59 -6.68
C GLN A 200 4.92 -21.07 -6.70
#